data_6114917887620ef35175abb980b3e2bd
#
_entry.id   6114917887620ef35175abb980b3e2bd
#
_cell.length_a   1.000
_cell.length_b   1.000
_cell.length_c   1.000
_cell.angle_alpha   90.00
_cell.angle_beta   90.00
_cell.angle_gamma   90.00
#
_symmetry.space_group_name_H-M   'P 1'
#
loop_
_entity.id
_entity.type
_entity.pdbx_description
1 polymer ?
#
loop_
_entity_poly.entity_id
_entity_poly.type
_entity_poly.pdbx_seq_one_letter_code
_entity_poly.pdbx_strand_id
1 'polypeptide(L)' 'MMQFYVNEIQFDFEDSQGELDQWEQDQITSNNIGVWEADDEDDLIEEITTASGWCIKNIDYDIQLK' A
#
# COMPACT_ATOMS: atom_id res chain seq x y z
N MET A 1 -14.95 -7.61 9.09
CA MET A 1 -13.72 -6.92 8.66
C MET A 1 -12.53 -7.82 8.91
N MET A 2 -11.63 -7.92 7.96
CA MET A 2 -10.47 -8.80 8.05
C MET A 2 -9.23 -7.96 8.34
N GLN A 3 -8.25 -8.58 8.98
CA GLN A 3 -6.95 -7.94 9.18
C GLN A 3 -5.95 -8.49 8.17
N PHE A 4 -5.25 -7.58 7.51
CA PHE A 4 -4.22 -7.92 6.55
C PHE A 4 -2.88 -7.41 7.08
N TYR A 5 -1.86 -8.25 7.02
CA TYR A 5 -0.50 -7.82 7.32
C TYR A 5 0.21 -7.58 5.98
N VAL A 6 0.42 -6.33 5.66
CA VAL A 6 1.04 -5.94 4.41
C VAL A 6 2.55 -5.98 4.56
N ASN A 7 3.20 -6.85 3.80
CA ASN A 7 4.65 -7.07 3.87
C ASN A 7 5.40 -6.18 2.91
N GLU A 8 4.83 -5.96 1.72
CA GLU A 8 5.49 -5.19 0.67
C GLU A 8 4.44 -4.57 -0.23
N ILE A 9 4.70 -3.35 -0.67
CA ILE A 9 3.86 -2.67 -1.65
C ILE A 9 4.76 -2.09 -2.73
N GLN A 10 4.35 -2.27 -3.98
CA GLN A 10 4.96 -1.59 -5.11
C GLN A 10 3.95 -0.59 -5.66
N PHE A 11 4.19 0.69 -5.42
CA PHE A 11 3.34 1.76 -5.93
C PHE A 11 3.75 2.14 -7.35
N ASP A 12 2.80 2.68 -8.08
CA ASP A 12 3.05 3.26 -9.39
C ASP A 12 3.36 4.74 -9.21
N PHE A 13 4.65 5.08 -9.21
CA PHE A 13 5.10 6.46 -9.07
C PHE A 13 5.40 7.12 -10.42
N GLU A 14 5.06 6.46 -11.52
CA GLU A 14 5.31 7.01 -12.86
C GLU A 14 4.56 8.33 -13.07
N ASP A 15 3.38 8.45 -12.47
CA ASP A 15 2.58 9.67 -12.56
C ASP A 15 3.23 10.86 -11.84
N SER A 16 4.24 10.62 -11.02
CA SER A 16 4.95 11.71 -10.36
C SER A 16 5.82 12.51 -11.32
N GLN A 17 6.07 11.95 -12.51
CA GLN A 17 6.91 12.59 -13.54
C GLN A 17 8.30 12.99 -13.02
N GLY A 18 8.84 12.18 -12.11
CA GLY A 18 10.15 12.44 -11.54
C GLY A 18 10.18 13.46 -10.40
N GLU A 19 9.03 13.89 -9.92
CA GLU A 19 8.95 14.82 -8.79
C GLU A 19 9.32 14.17 -7.47
N LEU A 20 9.15 12.84 -7.36
CA LEU A 20 9.51 12.10 -6.17
C LEU A 20 10.87 11.44 -6.35
N ASP A 21 11.79 11.71 -5.42
CA ASP A 21 13.06 10.99 -5.42
C ASP A 21 12.89 9.63 -4.72
N GLN A 22 13.93 8.82 -4.78
CA GLN A 22 13.87 7.46 -4.22
C GLN A 22 13.58 7.47 -2.72
N TRP A 23 14.12 8.43 -2.01
CA TRP A 23 13.90 8.54 -0.56
C TRP A 23 12.42 8.78 -0.24
N GLU A 24 11.78 9.68 -0.98
CA GLU A 24 10.36 9.98 -0.78
C GLU A 24 9.49 8.77 -1.12
N GLN A 25 9.81 8.07 -2.21
CA GLN A 25 9.10 6.85 -2.59
C GLN A 25 9.22 5.79 -1.49
N ASP A 26 10.41 5.61 -0.93
CA ASP A 26 10.65 4.65 0.15
C ASP A 26 9.87 5.01 1.41
N GLN A 27 9.78 6.29 1.73
CA GLN A 27 9.00 6.77 2.88
C GLN A 27 7.51 6.47 2.70
N ILE A 28 6.97 6.73 1.53
CA ILE A 28 5.56 6.46 1.24
C ILE A 28 5.29 4.96 1.38
N THR A 29 6.16 4.13 0.82
CA THR A 29 6.01 2.67 0.91
C THR A 29 6.08 2.21 2.36
N SER A 30 7.10 2.65 3.12
CA SER A 30 7.28 2.24 4.52
C SER A 30 6.11 2.64 5.39
N ASN A 31 5.54 3.82 5.15
CA ASN A 31 4.41 4.32 5.94
C ASN A 31 3.14 3.50 5.75
N ASN A 32 3.07 2.71 4.70
CA ASN A 32 1.88 1.92 4.37
C ASN A 32 2.08 0.42 4.58
N ILE A 33 3.23 0.00 5.10
CA ILE A 33 3.49 -1.37 5.48
C ILE A 33 2.92 -1.62 6.88
N GLY A 34 2.42 -2.83 7.12
CA GLY A 34 1.91 -3.24 8.43
C GLY A 34 0.48 -3.72 8.37
N VAL A 35 -0.20 -3.61 9.52
CA VAL A 35 -1.56 -4.14 9.66
C VAL A 35 -2.59 -3.15 9.12
N TRP A 36 -3.47 -3.64 8.27
CA TRP A 36 -4.61 -2.90 7.74
C TRP A 36 -5.89 -3.69 7.98
N GLU A 37 -6.99 -2.98 8.20
CA GLU A 37 -8.31 -3.59 8.29
C GLU A 37 -9.10 -3.27 7.04
N ALA A 38 -9.67 -4.30 6.43
CA ALA A 38 -10.46 -4.16 5.21
C ALA A 38 -11.40 -5.36 5.09
N ASP A 39 -12.43 -5.24 4.26
CA ASP A 39 -13.39 -6.32 4.07
C ASP A 39 -12.84 -7.40 3.14
N ASP A 40 -12.07 -7.01 2.14
CA ASP A 40 -11.44 -7.94 1.20
C ASP A 40 -10.21 -7.28 0.57
N GLU A 41 -9.59 -7.97 -0.39
CA GLU A 41 -8.39 -7.46 -1.06
C GLU A 41 -8.67 -6.15 -1.82
N ASP A 42 -9.80 -6.07 -2.51
CA ASP A 42 -10.14 -4.87 -3.27
C ASP A 42 -10.30 -3.67 -2.35
N ASP A 43 -10.94 -3.89 -1.20
CA ASP A 43 -11.11 -2.85 -0.19
C ASP A 43 -9.77 -2.46 0.42
N LEU A 44 -8.89 -3.44 0.67
CA LEU A 44 -7.53 -3.17 1.16
C LEU A 44 -6.76 -2.27 0.21
N ILE A 45 -6.79 -2.57 -1.07
CA ILE A 45 -6.09 -1.78 -2.09
C ILE A 45 -6.66 -0.37 -2.15
N GLU A 46 -7.98 -0.24 -2.09
CA GLU A 46 -8.64 1.06 -2.09
C GLU A 46 -8.26 1.89 -0.86
N GLU A 47 -8.24 1.27 0.31
CA GLU A 47 -7.85 1.94 1.55
C GLU A 47 -6.43 2.48 1.48
N ILE A 48 -5.50 1.66 1.00
CA ILE A 48 -4.09 2.07 0.89
C ILE A 48 -3.93 3.14 -0.19
N THR A 49 -4.61 2.99 -1.32
CA THR A 49 -4.57 4.00 -2.40
C THR A 49 -5.07 5.34 -1.90
N THR A 50 -6.16 5.35 -1.15
CA THR A 50 -6.73 6.58 -0.60
C THR A 50 -5.77 7.22 0.43
N ALA A 51 -5.19 6.39 1.29
CA ALA A 51 -4.30 6.89 2.35
C ALA A 51 -2.98 7.40 1.79
N SER A 52 -2.42 6.74 0.78
CA SER A 52 -1.13 7.11 0.21
C SER A 52 -1.22 8.17 -0.87
N GLY A 53 -2.35 8.20 -1.58
CA GLY A 53 -2.53 9.05 -2.75
C GLY A 53 -1.95 8.49 -4.03
N TRP A 54 -1.46 7.24 -4.01
CA TRP A 54 -0.83 6.60 -5.17
C TRP A 54 -1.46 5.27 -5.49
N CYS A 55 -1.53 4.93 -6.77
CA CYS A 55 -2.02 3.63 -7.20
C CYS A 55 -1.03 2.53 -6.85
N ILE A 56 -1.54 1.34 -6.54
CA ILE A 56 -0.74 0.18 -6.22
C ILE A 56 -0.52 -0.63 -7.49
N LYS A 57 0.74 -0.95 -7.77
CA LYS A 57 1.14 -1.78 -8.90
C LYS A 57 1.18 -3.25 -8.51
N ASN A 58 1.67 -3.51 -7.30
CA ASN A 58 1.75 -4.87 -6.74
C ASN A 58 1.73 -4.77 -5.22
N ILE A 59 1.18 -5.79 -4.56
CA ILE A 59 1.12 -5.83 -3.10
C ILE A 59 1.30 -7.27 -2.62
N ASP A 60 2.07 -7.42 -1.55
CA ASP A 60 2.28 -8.70 -0.87
C ASP A 60 1.75 -8.58 0.56
N TYR A 61 0.85 -9.48 0.93
CA TYR A 61 0.22 -9.43 2.24
C TYR A 61 -0.18 -10.82 2.71
N ASP A 62 -0.35 -10.95 4.03
CA ASP A 62 -0.91 -12.14 4.66
C ASP A 62 -2.22 -11.78 5.33
N ILE A 63 -3.19 -12.69 5.28
CA ILE A 63 -4.43 -12.52 6.00
C ILE A 63 -4.24 -13.00 7.42
N GLN A 64 -4.55 -12.12 8.39
CA GLN A 64 -4.46 -12.47 9.80
C GLN A 64 -5.77 -13.13 10.21
N LEU A 65 -5.72 -14.41 10.46
CA LEU A 65 -6.86 -15.17 10.97
C LEU A 65 -6.74 -15.29 12.48
N LYS A 66 -7.82 -15.02 13.16
CA LYS A 66 -7.87 -15.24 14.59
C LYS A 66 -8.22 -16.68 14.91
#